data_975cfeee9648f274b4a69fc65117bda3
#
_entry.id   975cfeee9648f274b4a69fc65117bda3
#
_cell.length_a   1.000
_cell.length_b   1.000
_cell.length_c   1.000
_cell.angle_alpha   90.00
_cell.angle_beta   90.00
_cell.angle_gamma   90.00
#
_symmetry.space_group_name_H-M   'P 1'
#
loop_
_entity.id
_entity.type
_entity.pdbx_description
1 polymer ?
#
loop_
_entity_poly.entity_id
_entity_poly.type
_entity_poly.pdbx_seq_one_letter_code
_entity_poly.pdbx_strand_id
1 'polypeptide(L)'
;KALADVTEPEQKRKVIGELFIRIFEEEQAKVGAKYLVQGTIAPDWIESGGGVRDTIKSHHNVGGLPEDMTLEVVEPLRDLYKDEVRDLARTLEIRVADRQPFPGPGLAVRCLGPLTLERVHVVREACAIVEEEFEKAAEEGKMEIPWQYFAALLPVRSVGVHGDVRAYGETVVVRAVQSLDGMSARYSEIPHDILAKISTRITNTVKGAVNRVVYDITHKPPGTIEWE
;
A
#
# COMPACT_ATOMS: atom_id res chain seq x y z
N LYS A 1 -6.73 3.42 -17.13
CA LYS A 1 -6.72 2.80 -18.49
C LYS A 1 -5.60 1.78 -18.63
N ALA A 2 -4.35 2.10 -18.26
CA ALA A 2 -3.21 1.19 -18.41
C ALA A 2 -3.36 -0.14 -17.62
N LEU A 3 -4.14 -0.14 -16.54
CA LEU A 3 -4.40 -1.32 -15.70
C LEU A 3 -5.76 -1.98 -15.97
N ALA A 4 -6.48 -1.56 -17.02
CA ALA A 4 -7.69 -2.26 -17.44
C ALA A 4 -7.33 -3.71 -17.78
N ASP A 5 -8.10 -4.66 -17.28
CA ASP A 5 -7.91 -6.11 -17.47
C ASP A 5 -6.63 -6.72 -16.86
N VAL A 6 -5.84 -5.94 -16.12
CA VAL A 6 -4.67 -6.44 -15.38
C VAL A 6 -5.10 -6.87 -13.98
N THR A 7 -5.09 -8.18 -13.72
CA THR A 7 -5.52 -8.75 -12.44
C THR A 7 -4.37 -9.29 -11.61
N GLU A 8 -3.29 -9.73 -12.25
CA GLU A 8 -2.13 -10.32 -11.59
C GLU A 8 -1.29 -9.25 -10.87
N PRO A 9 -0.97 -9.43 -9.58
CA PRO A 9 -0.27 -8.43 -8.77
C PRO A 9 1.07 -8.00 -9.37
N GLU A 10 1.85 -8.96 -9.82
CA GLU A 10 3.16 -8.71 -10.41
C GLU A 10 3.05 -7.90 -11.71
N GLN A 11 2.04 -8.21 -12.53
CA GLN A 11 1.79 -7.47 -13.75
C GLN A 11 1.31 -6.04 -13.46
N LYS A 12 0.49 -5.83 -12.42
CA LYS A 12 0.11 -4.49 -11.97
C LYS A 12 1.34 -3.66 -11.62
N ARG A 13 2.30 -4.24 -10.84
CA ARG A 13 3.54 -3.56 -10.45
C ARG A 13 4.39 -3.19 -11.65
N LYS A 14 4.57 -4.09 -12.61
CA LYS A 14 5.34 -3.84 -13.84
C LYS A 14 4.74 -2.71 -14.67
N VAL A 15 3.45 -2.75 -14.93
CA VAL A 15 2.75 -1.71 -15.70
C VAL A 15 2.83 -0.35 -15.01
N ILE A 16 2.70 -0.32 -13.68
CA ILE A 16 2.79 0.92 -12.91
C ILE A 16 4.23 1.45 -12.94
N GLY A 17 5.22 0.59 -12.69
CA GLY A 17 6.64 0.98 -12.72
C GLY A 17 7.05 1.54 -14.08
N GLU A 18 6.69 0.85 -15.17
CA GLU A 18 6.95 1.34 -16.52
C GLU A 18 6.28 2.69 -16.78
N LEU A 19 5.01 2.85 -16.40
CA LEU A 19 4.29 4.11 -16.59
C LEU A 19 4.94 5.27 -15.82
N PHE A 20 5.40 5.03 -14.60
CA PHE A 20 6.14 6.04 -13.84
C PHE A 20 7.39 6.51 -14.58
N ILE A 21 8.18 5.58 -15.10
CA ILE A 21 9.42 5.92 -15.83
C ILE A 21 9.11 6.70 -17.10
N ARG A 22 8.10 6.29 -17.88
CA ARG A 22 7.71 7.02 -19.10
C ARG A 22 7.25 8.45 -18.79
N ILE A 23 6.50 8.64 -17.71
CA ILE A 23 6.11 9.98 -17.25
C ILE A 23 7.35 10.80 -16.82
N PHE A 24 8.30 10.18 -16.09
CA PHE A 24 9.53 10.88 -15.71
C PHE A 24 10.38 11.27 -16.94
N GLU A 25 10.45 10.44 -17.96
CA GLU A 25 11.14 10.76 -19.23
C GLU A 25 10.45 11.93 -19.97
N GLU A 26 9.12 11.96 -20.00
CA GLU A 26 8.35 13.08 -20.54
C GLU A 26 8.62 14.37 -19.78
N GLU A 27 8.62 14.35 -18.45
CA GLU A 27 8.92 15.51 -17.61
C GLU A 27 10.40 15.93 -17.71
N GLN A 28 11.32 14.94 -17.81
CA GLN A 28 12.75 15.20 -18.06
C GLN A 28 12.97 16.05 -19.30
N ALA A 29 12.29 15.74 -20.39
CA ALA A 29 12.43 16.49 -21.65
C ALA A 29 12.04 17.98 -21.49
N LYS A 30 11.11 18.29 -20.56
CA LYS A 30 10.67 19.66 -20.29
C LYS A 30 11.66 20.46 -19.44
N VAL A 31 12.33 19.80 -18.49
CA VAL A 31 13.23 20.47 -17.53
C VAL A 31 14.71 20.25 -17.83
N GLY A 32 15.06 19.39 -18.80
CA GLY A 32 16.44 19.09 -19.18
C GLY A 32 17.22 18.32 -18.10
N ALA A 33 16.53 17.54 -17.25
CA ALA A 33 17.19 16.73 -16.21
C ALA A 33 18.02 15.61 -16.83
N LYS A 34 19.15 15.27 -16.22
CA LYS A 34 20.01 14.16 -16.62
C LYS A 34 19.90 12.96 -15.66
N TYR A 35 19.52 13.21 -14.45
CA TYR A 35 19.53 12.25 -13.36
C TYR A 35 18.11 12.02 -12.81
N LEU A 36 17.83 10.75 -12.46
CA LEU A 36 16.68 10.34 -11.68
C LEU A 36 17.14 10.00 -10.26
N VAL A 37 16.72 10.79 -9.27
CA VAL A 37 17.02 10.48 -7.87
C VAL A 37 16.00 9.50 -7.35
N GLN A 38 16.45 8.34 -6.86
CA GLN A 38 15.61 7.31 -6.25
C GLN A 38 15.89 7.16 -4.75
N GLY A 39 14.84 6.85 -4.01
CA GLY A 39 14.90 6.58 -2.57
C GLY A 39 15.19 5.11 -2.23
N THR A 40 15.95 4.39 -3.06
CA THR A 40 16.40 3.01 -2.79
C THR A 40 17.17 2.97 -1.48
N ILE A 41 16.88 1.99 -0.61
CA ILE A 41 17.53 1.78 0.68
C ILE A 41 18.17 0.38 0.76
N ALA A 42 19.00 0.13 1.77
CA ALA A 42 19.77 -1.12 1.88
C ALA A 42 18.91 -2.41 1.79
N PRO A 43 17.75 -2.54 2.46
CA PRO A 43 16.89 -3.71 2.30
C PRO A 43 16.41 -3.96 0.87
N ASP A 44 16.20 -2.90 0.07
CA ASP A 44 15.66 -3.02 -1.28
C ASP A 44 16.61 -3.79 -2.20
N TRP A 45 17.91 -3.49 -2.18
CA TRP A 45 18.88 -4.19 -3.02
C TRP A 45 19.41 -5.48 -2.39
N ILE A 46 19.46 -5.60 -1.06
CA ILE A 46 19.82 -6.85 -0.36
C ILE A 46 18.78 -7.93 -0.67
N GLU A 47 17.50 -7.60 -0.57
CA GLU A 47 16.39 -8.52 -0.86
C GLU A 47 16.24 -8.82 -2.36
N SER A 48 16.69 -7.92 -3.23
CA SER A 48 16.69 -8.12 -4.69
C SER A 48 17.78 -9.09 -5.19
N GLY A 49 18.61 -9.61 -4.28
CA GLY A 49 19.64 -10.60 -4.60
C GLY A 49 20.76 -10.03 -5.46
N GLY A 50 21.66 -9.24 -4.88
CA GLY A 50 22.87 -8.73 -5.55
C GLY A 50 23.89 -9.81 -5.97
N GLY A 51 23.47 -11.00 -6.33
CA GLY A 51 24.26 -12.12 -6.82
C GLY A 51 23.43 -13.35 -7.16
N VAL A 52 23.43 -13.74 -8.41
CA VAL A 52 23.22 -15.07 -9.02
C VAL A 52 22.04 -15.96 -8.53
N ARG A 53 21.11 -15.50 -7.72
CA ARG A 53 19.90 -16.28 -7.39
C ARG A 53 18.64 -15.45 -7.52
N ASP A 54 17.89 -15.84 -8.53
CA ASP A 54 16.48 -15.61 -8.79
C ASP A 54 15.80 -14.34 -8.19
N THR A 55 15.43 -13.48 -9.09
CA THR A 55 14.39 -12.47 -9.13
C THR A 55 13.15 -12.81 -8.28
N ILE A 56 13.27 -12.88 -6.96
CA ILE A 56 12.12 -13.16 -6.11
C ILE A 56 11.33 -11.88 -5.77
N LYS A 57 11.91 -10.68 -5.98
CA LYS A 57 11.20 -9.42 -5.66
C LYS A 57 11.47 -8.33 -6.69
N SER A 58 10.58 -8.22 -7.65
CA SER A 58 10.39 -7.05 -8.51
C SER A 58 9.69 -5.88 -7.79
N HIS A 59 9.60 -5.93 -6.46
CA HIS A 59 8.80 -5.01 -5.64
C HIS A 59 9.50 -3.68 -5.36
N HIS A 60 10.81 -3.68 -5.45
CA HIS A 60 11.64 -2.52 -5.25
C HIS A 60 12.23 -2.12 -6.61
N ASN A 61 12.18 -0.86 -6.94
CA ASN A 61 12.52 -0.26 -8.25
C ASN A 61 13.81 -0.72 -8.93
N VAL A 62 14.65 -1.50 -8.27
CA VAL A 62 15.95 -2.00 -8.78
C VAL A 62 15.79 -3.01 -9.93
N GLY A 63 14.67 -3.74 -9.99
CA GLY A 63 14.40 -4.73 -11.06
C GLY A 63 13.30 -4.32 -12.05
N GLY A 64 12.72 -3.13 -11.89
CA GLY A 64 11.57 -2.67 -12.68
C GLY A 64 11.86 -1.49 -13.62
N LEU A 65 13.10 -1.03 -13.69
CA LEU A 65 13.47 0.04 -14.61
C LEU A 65 13.61 -0.54 -16.03
N PRO A 66 13.03 0.11 -17.05
CA PRO A 66 13.21 -0.30 -18.44
C PRO A 66 14.70 -0.26 -18.84
N GLU A 67 15.16 -1.26 -19.59
CA GLU A 67 16.55 -1.32 -20.08
C GLU A 67 16.91 -0.16 -21.03
N ASP A 68 15.90 0.43 -21.66
CA ASP A 68 16.04 1.56 -22.60
C ASP A 68 15.89 2.94 -21.94
N MET A 69 15.90 3.01 -20.60
CA MET A 69 15.78 4.27 -19.86
C MET A 69 16.99 5.19 -20.14
N THR A 70 16.70 6.47 -20.41
CA THR A 70 17.72 7.47 -20.78
C THR A 70 18.30 8.24 -19.60
N LEU A 71 17.64 8.17 -18.42
CA LEU A 71 18.07 8.84 -17.19
C LEU A 71 19.12 8.02 -16.42
N GLU A 72 20.16 8.70 -15.94
CA GLU A 72 21.09 8.11 -14.97
C GLU A 72 20.49 8.09 -13.57
N VAL A 73 20.52 6.93 -12.91
CA VAL A 73 19.96 6.75 -11.56
C VAL A 73 20.95 7.19 -10.50
N VAL A 74 20.50 7.97 -9.54
CA VAL A 74 21.26 8.38 -8.35
C VAL A 74 20.50 7.94 -7.10
N GLU A 75 21.13 7.12 -6.27
CA GLU A 75 20.52 6.48 -5.08
C GLU A 75 21.25 6.92 -3.80
N PRO A 76 20.99 8.12 -3.29
CA PRO A 76 21.75 8.70 -2.18
C PRO A 76 21.53 8.00 -0.83
N LEU A 77 20.48 7.19 -0.71
CA LEU A 77 20.11 6.48 0.53
C LEU A 77 20.42 4.97 0.46
N ARG A 78 21.07 4.51 -0.59
CA ARG A 78 21.23 3.09 -0.93
C ARG A 78 21.82 2.24 0.21
N ASP A 79 22.73 2.79 0.99
CA ASP A 79 23.43 2.07 2.04
C ASP A 79 22.79 2.24 3.43
N LEU A 80 21.67 2.98 3.52
CA LEU A 80 20.97 3.24 4.76
C LEU A 80 19.82 2.26 4.99
N TYR A 81 19.57 1.92 6.25
CA TYR A 81 18.39 1.21 6.69
C TYR A 81 17.23 2.19 6.95
N LYS A 82 16.01 1.66 7.06
CA LYS A 82 14.79 2.46 7.14
C LYS A 82 14.71 3.36 8.38
N ASP A 83 15.22 2.89 9.51
CA ASP A 83 15.37 3.65 10.75
C ASP A 83 16.37 4.80 10.59
N GLU A 84 17.53 4.54 9.98
CA GLU A 84 18.54 5.56 9.69
C GLU A 84 18.02 6.64 8.74
N VAL A 85 17.25 6.25 7.71
CA VAL A 85 16.56 7.19 6.80
C VAL A 85 15.56 8.06 7.55
N ARG A 86 14.81 7.49 8.52
CA ARG A 86 13.88 8.25 9.35
C ARG A 86 14.60 9.22 10.28
N ASP A 87 15.72 8.81 10.87
CA ASP A 87 16.54 9.67 11.73
C ASP A 87 17.15 10.83 10.93
N LEU A 88 17.63 10.55 9.71
CA LEU A 88 18.06 11.58 8.78
C LEU A 88 16.91 12.54 8.43
N ALA A 89 15.73 12.02 8.13
CA ALA A 89 14.56 12.82 7.82
C ALA A 89 14.13 13.71 9.00
N ARG A 90 14.18 13.21 10.24
CA ARG A 90 13.93 14.02 11.44
C ARG A 90 14.99 15.11 11.63
N THR A 91 16.25 14.77 11.41
CA THR A 91 17.37 15.74 11.47
C THR A 91 17.20 16.86 10.44
N LEU A 92 16.64 16.55 9.27
CA LEU A 92 16.32 17.50 8.22
C LEU A 92 14.94 18.17 8.39
N GLU A 93 14.27 17.96 9.52
CA GLU A 93 12.94 18.50 9.84
C GLU A 93 11.88 18.19 8.78
N ILE A 94 11.96 17.00 8.14
CA ILE A 94 10.99 16.57 7.14
C ILE A 94 9.71 16.13 7.84
N ARG A 95 8.60 16.83 7.60
CA ARG A 95 7.31 16.64 8.29
C ARG A 95 6.71 15.24 8.16
N VAL A 96 7.09 14.47 7.13
CA VAL A 96 6.55 13.13 6.86
C VAL A 96 7.47 11.99 7.32
N ALA A 97 8.49 12.29 8.15
CA ALA A 97 9.46 11.31 8.64
C ALA A 97 8.79 10.09 9.32
N ASP A 98 7.71 10.32 10.04
CA ASP A 98 6.99 9.31 10.82
C ASP A 98 5.72 8.79 10.14
N ARG A 99 5.48 9.15 8.88
CA ARG A 99 4.34 8.64 8.13
C ARG A 99 4.41 7.11 7.99
N GLN A 100 3.22 6.46 8.08
CA GLN A 100 3.13 5.02 7.83
C GLN A 100 3.67 4.65 6.43
N PRO A 101 4.24 3.46 6.25
CA PRO A 101 4.66 2.99 4.93
C PRO A 101 3.49 2.95 3.96
N PHE A 102 3.77 3.30 2.70
CA PHE A 102 2.78 3.22 1.63
C PHE A 102 3.39 2.48 0.44
N PRO A 103 2.69 1.51 -0.17
CA PRO A 103 3.24 0.72 -1.26
C PRO A 103 3.47 1.59 -2.52
N GLY A 104 4.57 1.34 -3.24
CA GLY A 104 4.90 2.05 -4.48
C GLY A 104 3.77 2.00 -5.52
N PRO A 105 3.12 0.85 -5.77
CA PRO A 105 1.97 0.76 -6.69
C PRO A 105 0.68 1.42 -6.17
N GLY A 106 0.67 1.94 -4.97
CA GLY A 106 -0.47 2.65 -4.40
C GLY A 106 -1.67 1.75 -4.15
N LEU A 107 -2.86 2.30 -4.37
CA LEU A 107 -4.13 1.59 -4.15
C LEU A 107 -4.35 0.40 -5.10
N ALA A 108 -3.55 0.26 -6.14
CA ALA A 108 -3.70 -0.84 -7.10
C ALA A 108 -3.47 -2.21 -6.46
N VAL A 109 -2.56 -2.31 -5.47
CA VAL A 109 -2.30 -3.56 -4.73
C VAL A 109 -3.21 -3.75 -3.50
N ARG A 110 -4.05 -2.77 -3.22
CA ARG A 110 -5.12 -2.86 -2.20
C ARG A 110 -6.50 -3.10 -2.82
N CYS A 111 -6.58 -3.12 -4.16
CA CYS A 111 -7.76 -3.51 -4.92
C CYS A 111 -7.47 -4.83 -5.62
N LEU A 112 -7.72 -5.95 -4.91
CA LEU A 112 -7.39 -7.29 -5.40
C LEU A 112 -8.23 -7.65 -6.62
N GLY A 113 -7.59 -8.29 -7.61
CA GLY A 113 -8.25 -8.62 -8.87
C GLY A 113 -8.40 -7.43 -9.83
N PRO A 114 -9.52 -7.32 -10.59
CA PRO A 114 -9.67 -6.31 -11.62
C PRO A 114 -9.78 -4.90 -11.06
N LEU A 115 -9.14 -3.93 -11.73
CA LEU A 115 -9.16 -2.52 -11.36
C LEU A 115 -10.22 -1.78 -12.19
N THR A 116 -11.28 -1.32 -11.53
CA THR A 116 -12.25 -0.39 -12.08
C THR A 116 -12.26 0.91 -11.30
N LEU A 117 -12.74 2.00 -11.89
CA LEU A 117 -12.87 3.28 -11.19
C LEU A 117 -13.73 3.15 -9.93
N GLU A 118 -14.80 2.38 -9.99
CA GLU A 118 -15.70 2.13 -8.87
C GLU A 118 -14.98 1.40 -7.73
N ARG A 119 -14.25 0.31 -8.05
CA ARG A 119 -13.52 -0.47 -7.05
C ARG A 119 -12.37 0.34 -6.43
N VAL A 120 -11.65 1.13 -7.21
CA VAL A 120 -10.61 2.05 -6.70
C VAL A 120 -11.22 3.12 -5.80
N HIS A 121 -12.41 3.64 -6.13
CA HIS A 121 -13.13 4.56 -5.24
C HIS A 121 -13.46 3.90 -3.91
N VAL A 122 -13.99 2.67 -3.92
CA VAL A 122 -14.28 1.92 -2.69
C VAL A 122 -13.03 1.76 -1.80
N VAL A 123 -11.90 1.37 -2.38
CA VAL A 123 -10.64 1.23 -1.64
C VAL A 123 -10.18 2.57 -1.05
N ARG A 124 -10.29 3.65 -1.81
CA ARG A 124 -9.91 4.99 -1.36
C ARG A 124 -10.73 5.42 -0.15
N GLU A 125 -12.05 5.31 -0.24
CA GLU A 125 -12.95 5.66 0.87
C GLU A 125 -12.71 4.77 2.09
N ALA A 126 -12.54 3.47 1.89
CA ALA A 126 -12.28 2.54 2.98
C ALA A 126 -10.94 2.83 3.68
N CYS A 127 -9.86 3.12 2.93
CA CYS A 127 -8.57 3.50 3.50
C CYS A 127 -8.69 4.80 4.30
N ALA A 128 -9.33 5.83 3.75
CA ALA A 128 -9.52 7.11 4.45
C ALA A 128 -10.28 6.93 5.78
N ILE A 129 -11.34 6.12 5.77
CA ILE A 129 -12.11 5.83 7.00
C ILE A 129 -11.24 5.12 8.04
N VAL A 130 -10.43 4.13 7.63
CA VAL A 130 -9.53 3.40 8.54
C VAL A 130 -8.50 4.36 9.13
N GLU A 131 -7.88 5.20 8.30
CA GLU A 131 -6.88 6.19 8.72
C GLU A 131 -7.49 7.16 9.74
N GLU A 132 -8.60 7.81 9.43
CA GLU A 132 -9.29 8.75 10.32
C GLU A 132 -9.69 8.13 11.67
N GLU A 133 -10.25 6.92 11.67
CA GLU A 133 -10.71 6.31 12.92
C GLU A 133 -9.55 5.83 13.80
N PHE A 134 -8.48 5.33 13.21
CA PHE A 134 -7.32 4.90 13.98
C PHE A 134 -6.52 6.09 14.53
N GLU A 135 -6.28 7.12 13.73
CA GLU A 135 -5.61 8.35 14.17
C GLU A 135 -6.40 9.02 15.30
N LYS A 136 -7.70 9.16 15.13
CA LYS A 136 -8.57 9.71 16.16
C LYS A 136 -8.57 8.88 17.45
N ALA A 137 -8.62 7.55 17.33
CA ALA A 137 -8.61 6.68 18.50
C ALA A 137 -7.27 6.73 19.26
N ALA A 138 -6.16 6.88 18.52
CA ALA A 138 -4.84 7.06 19.12
C ALA A 138 -4.70 8.43 19.80
N GLU A 139 -5.17 9.51 19.18
CA GLU A 139 -5.22 10.85 19.78
C GLU A 139 -6.06 10.88 21.07
N GLU A 140 -7.16 10.14 21.11
CA GLU A 140 -8.01 9.98 22.28
C GLU A 140 -7.42 9.03 23.33
N GLY A 141 -6.26 8.43 23.10
CA GLY A 141 -5.58 7.50 24.01
C GLY A 141 -6.29 6.14 24.16
N LYS A 142 -7.15 5.76 23.22
CA LYS A 142 -7.90 4.50 23.24
C LYS A 142 -7.10 3.31 22.73
N MET A 143 -6.09 3.56 21.93
CA MET A 143 -5.20 2.55 21.35
C MET A 143 -3.85 3.15 21.00
N GLU A 144 -2.85 2.30 20.85
CA GLU A 144 -1.58 2.66 20.23
C GLU A 144 -1.75 2.68 18.70
N ILE A 145 -1.21 3.71 18.02
CA ILE A 145 -1.29 3.78 16.56
C ILE A 145 -0.49 2.63 15.94
N PRO A 146 -1.07 1.84 15.02
CA PRO A 146 -0.32 0.79 14.35
C PRO A 146 0.80 1.34 13.46
N TRP A 147 1.86 0.55 13.27
CA TRP A 147 2.97 0.90 12.38
C TRP A 147 2.54 1.06 10.92
N GLN A 148 1.64 0.18 10.46
CA GLN A 148 0.96 0.30 9.15
C GLN A 148 -0.48 -0.19 9.27
N TYR A 149 -1.41 0.52 8.64
CA TYR A 149 -2.83 0.23 8.66
C TYR A 149 -3.51 0.71 7.38
N PHE A 150 -4.45 -0.08 6.88
CA PHE A 150 -5.14 0.19 5.62
C PHE A 150 -6.37 -0.69 5.45
N ALA A 151 -7.11 -0.44 4.38
CA ALA A 151 -8.14 -1.33 3.88
C ALA A 151 -7.77 -1.89 2.51
N ALA A 152 -8.17 -3.13 2.23
CA ALA A 152 -8.08 -3.73 0.90
C ALA A 152 -9.44 -4.29 0.48
N LEU A 153 -9.73 -4.25 -0.82
CA LEU A 153 -10.97 -4.76 -1.39
C LEU A 153 -10.73 -6.13 -2.02
N LEU A 154 -11.44 -7.13 -1.50
CA LEU A 154 -11.35 -8.51 -1.99
C LEU A 154 -12.31 -8.72 -3.17
N PRO A 155 -11.94 -9.52 -4.19
CA PRO A 155 -12.80 -9.85 -5.33
C PRO A 155 -13.81 -10.96 -4.96
N VAL A 156 -14.32 -10.92 -3.72
CA VAL A 156 -15.27 -11.90 -3.19
C VAL A 156 -16.57 -11.20 -2.89
N ARG A 157 -17.62 -11.63 -3.57
CA ARG A 157 -18.97 -11.12 -3.35
C ARG A 157 -19.75 -12.02 -2.40
N SER A 158 -20.40 -11.43 -1.44
CA SER A 158 -21.25 -12.12 -0.48
C SER A 158 -22.65 -11.52 -0.45
N VAL A 159 -23.61 -12.28 0.09
CA VAL A 159 -24.99 -11.79 0.28
C VAL A 159 -25.02 -10.83 1.48
N GLY A 160 -25.77 -9.75 1.32
CA GLY A 160 -26.13 -8.81 2.37
C GLY A 160 -27.60 -8.40 2.25
N VAL A 161 -28.03 -7.53 3.14
CA VAL A 161 -29.37 -6.96 3.14
C VAL A 161 -29.25 -5.44 3.21
N HIS A 162 -29.87 -4.76 2.25
CA HIS A 162 -29.99 -3.30 2.22
C HIS A 162 -31.47 -2.92 2.23
N GLY A 163 -31.93 -2.38 3.37
CA GLY A 163 -33.37 -2.29 3.64
C GLY A 163 -33.96 -3.71 3.67
N ASP A 164 -35.07 -3.93 2.99
CA ASP A 164 -35.72 -5.25 2.92
C ASP A 164 -35.30 -6.07 1.69
N VAL A 165 -34.27 -5.63 0.95
CA VAL A 165 -33.84 -6.27 -0.30
C VAL A 165 -32.51 -6.98 -0.13
N ARG A 166 -32.44 -8.21 -0.66
CA ARG A 166 -31.18 -8.94 -0.76
C ARG A 166 -30.25 -8.24 -1.74
N ALA A 167 -29.00 -7.98 -1.34
CA ALA A 167 -27.97 -7.37 -2.14
C ALA A 167 -26.71 -8.23 -2.16
N TYR A 168 -25.92 -8.11 -3.21
CA TYR A 168 -24.60 -8.74 -3.33
C TYR A 168 -23.54 -7.65 -3.41
N GLY A 169 -22.61 -7.67 -2.46
CA GLY A 169 -21.51 -6.71 -2.38
C GLY A 169 -20.17 -7.41 -2.13
N GLU A 170 -19.10 -6.70 -2.39
CA GLU A 170 -17.74 -7.16 -2.12
C GLU A 170 -17.40 -7.09 -0.63
N THR A 171 -16.25 -7.63 -0.27
CA THR A 171 -15.74 -7.66 1.11
C THR A 171 -14.52 -6.75 1.21
N VAL A 172 -14.53 -5.85 2.18
CA VAL A 172 -13.36 -5.08 2.59
C VAL A 172 -12.67 -5.80 3.74
N VAL A 173 -11.35 -5.95 3.65
CA VAL A 173 -10.52 -6.36 4.77
C VAL A 173 -9.78 -5.15 5.34
N VAL A 174 -9.83 -5.01 6.65
CA VAL A 174 -9.02 -4.05 7.41
C VAL A 174 -7.76 -4.76 7.89
N ARG A 175 -6.60 -4.19 7.62
CA ARG A 175 -5.30 -4.68 8.04
C ARG A 175 -4.61 -3.64 8.89
N ALA A 176 -4.11 -4.05 10.07
CA ALA A 176 -3.28 -3.21 10.92
C ALA A 176 -2.21 -4.06 11.59
N VAL A 177 -0.97 -3.60 11.54
CA VAL A 177 0.19 -4.35 12.04
C VAL A 177 1.14 -3.48 12.83
N GLN A 178 1.83 -4.11 13.79
CA GLN A 178 3.02 -3.57 14.46
C GLN A 178 4.26 -4.26 13.88
N SER A 179 5.28 -3.47 13.55
CA SER A 179 6.56 -3.95 13.05
C SER A 179 7.65 -2.93 13.39
N LEU A 180 8.90 -3.36 13.39
CA LEU A 180 10.06 -2.46 13.50
C LEU A 180 10.61 -2.11 12.10
N ASP A 181 10.83 -3.12 11.29
CA ASP A 181 11.57 -3.05 10.04
C ASP A 181 10.78 -3.54 8.81
N GLY A 182 9.58 -4.10 9.03
CA GLY A 182 8.76 -4.70 7.98
C GLY A 182 9.14 -6.15 7.63
N MET A 183 10.21 -6.71 8.20
CA MET A 183 10.63 -8.10 7.96
C MET A 183 9.70 -9.09 8.63
N SER A 184 9.35 -8.81 9.88
CA SER A 184 8.32 -9.51 10.62
C SER A 184 7.26 -8.53 11.13
N ALA A 185 6.04 -8.98 11.30
CA ALA A 185 4.96 -8.15 11.80
C ALA A 185 3.94 -8.98 12.59
N ARG A 186 3.40 -8.39 13.64
CA ARG A 186 2.23 -8.91 14.33
C ARG A 186 1.00 -8.06 13.98
N TYR A 187 -0.19 -8.67 13.92
CA TYR A 187 -1.39 -7.86 13.81
C TYR A 187 -1.55 -6.99 15.07
N SER A 188 -2.16 -5.83 14.93
CA SER A 188 -2.48 -4.95 16.05
C SER A 188 -3.80 -5.34 16.68
N GLU A 189 -3.88 -5.35 18.01
CA GLU A 189 -5.13 -5.55 18.73
C GLU A 189 -5.93 -4.24 18.73
N ILE A 190 -6.97 -4.18 17.90
CA ILE A 190 -7.83 -3.01 17.78
C ILE A 190 -9.08 -3.18 18.64
N PRO A 191 -9.46 -2.19 19.45
CA PRO A 191 -10.70 -2.24 20.22
C PRO A 191 -11.92 -2.51 19.34
N HIS A 192 -12.81 -3.39 19.80
CA HIS A 192 -13.97 -3.83 19.01
C HIS A 192 -14.93 -2.71 18.65
N ASP A 193 -15.08 -1.71 19.48
CA ASP A 193 -15.93 -0.52 19.21
C ASP A 193 -15.37 0.30 18.05
N ILE A 194 -14.05 0.41 17.91
CA ILE A 194 -13.40 1.07 16.78
C ILE A 194 -13.61 0.27 15.49
N LEU A 195 -13.41 -1.06 15.53
CA LEU A 195 -13.68 -1.93 14.38
C LEU A 195 -15.16 -1.87 13.97
N ALA A 196 -16.09 -1.86 14.93
CA ALA A 196 -17.52 -1.72 14.67
C ALA A 196 -17.85 -0.38 13.99
N LYS A 197 -17.22 0.69 14.45
CA LYS A 197 -17.39 2.03 13.88
C LYS A 197 -16.88 2.10 12.44
N ILE A 198 -15.68 1.57 12.19
CA ILE A 198 -15.08 1.47 10.84
C ILE A 198 -16.01 0.69 9.92
N SER A 199 -16.47 -0.49 10.33
CA SER A 199 -17.38 -1.33 9.56
C SER A 199 -18.67 -0.58 9.19
N THR A 200 -19.29 0.11 10.16
CA THR A 200 -20.49 0.91 9.95
C THR A 200 -20.25 2.07 8.99
N ARG A 201 -19.14 2.79 9.14
CA ARG A 201 -18.77 3.90 8.26
C ARG A 201 -18.53 3.43 6.83
N ILE A 202 -17.74 2.37 6.62
CA ILE A 202 -17.44 1.84 5.28
C ILE A 202 -18.74 1.42 4.59
N THR A 203 -19.56 0.57 5.22
CA THR A 203 -20.78 0.06 4.60
C THR A 203 -21.82 1.14 4.31
N ASN A 204 -21.83 2.24 5.07
CA ASN A 204 -22.69 3.38 4.81
C ASN A 204 -22.15 4.31 3.71
N THR A 205 -20.83 4.49 3.61
CA THR A 205 -20.21 5.39 2.63
C THR A 205 -20.28 4.77 1.23
N VAL A 206 -19.97 3.48 1.09
CA VAL A 206 -19.94 2.77 -0.21
C VAL A 206 -21.12 1.81 -0.36
N LYS A 207 -22.33 2.31 -0.09
CA LYS A 207 -23.58 1.54 -0.15
C LYS A 207 -23.74 0.77 -1.47
N GLY A 208 -24.09 -0.51 -1.36
CA GLY A 208 -24.32 -1.39 -2.50
C GLY A 208 -23.04 -1.99 -3.10
N ALA A 209 -21.88 -1.41 -2.87
CA ALA A 209 -20.61 -1.96 -3.32
C ALA A 209 -20.03 -2.95 -2.30
N VAL A 210 -20.09 -2.63 -1.01
CA VAL A 210 -19.55 -3.43 0.10
C VAL A 210 -20.66 -3.76 1.09
N ASN A 211 -20.74 -5.04 1.47
CA ASN A 211 -21.67 -5.49 2.50
C ASN A 211 -21.00 -6.29 3.62
N ARG A 212 -19.69 -6.42 3.60
CA ARG A 212 -18.93 -7.12 4.64
C ARG A 212 -17.57 -6.47 4.87
N VAL A 213 -17.24 -6.27 6.14
CA VAL A 213 -15.92 -5.84 6.59
C VAL A 213 -15.37 -6.93 7.51
N VAL A 214 -14.12 -7.34 7.28
CA VAL A 214 -13.38 -8.31 8.09
C VAL A 214 -12.08 -7.69 8.58
N TYR A 215 -11.53 -8.22 9.67
CA TYR A 215 -10.25 -7.81 10.21
C TYR A 215 -9.24 -8.95 10.07
N ASP A 216 -8.07 -8.67 9.49
CA ASP A 216 -7.02 -9.67 9.29
C ASP A 216 -6.11 -9.77 10.52
N ILE A 217 -6.17 -10.92 11.22
CA ILE A 217 -5.40 -11.24 12.43
C ILE A 217 -4.17 -12.09 12.14
N THR A 218 -3.67 -12.12 10.91
CA THR A 218 -2.53 -12.94 10.51
C THR A 218 -1.20 -12.23 10.76
N HIS A 219 -0.24 -12.90 11.38
CA HIS A 219 1.12 -12.39 11.53
C HIS A 219 1.92 -12.48 10.21
N LYS A 220 3.03 -11.77 10.12
CA LYS A 220 4.06 -11.99 9.11
C LYS A 220 5.32 -12.56 9.79
N PRO A 221 5.79 -13.78 9.46
CA PRO A 221 5.10 -14.77 8.63
C PRO A 221 3.88 -15.38 9.35
N PRO A 222 2.97 -16.17 8.72
CA PRO A 222 3.03 -16.63 7.33
C PRO A 222 2.43 -15.68 6.30
N GLY A 223 1.62 -14.70 6.72
CA GLY A 223 1.10 -13.69 5.82
C GLY A 223 2.15 -12.66 5.43
N THR A 224 1.80 -11.80 4.47
CA THR A 224 2.53 -10.56 4.17
C THR A 224 1.84 -9.37 4.84
N ILE A 225 2.41 -8.17 4.77
CA ILE A 225 1.73 -6.97 5.28
C ILE A 225 0.66 -6.54 4.28
N GLU A 226 1.05 -6.21 3.04
CA GLU A 226 0.12 -5.97 1.95
C GLU A 226 -0.46 -7.31 1.44
N TRP A 227 -1.61 -7.27 0.81
CA TRP A 227 -2.33 -8.46 0.33
C TRP A 227 -1.95 -8.88 -1.10
N GLU A 228 -1.43 -7.94 -1.91
CA GLU A 228 -0.87 -8.18 -3.25
C GLU A 228 0.57 -7.65 -3.36
#